data_bb3db0264c1c58d737d9e6638c0313bc
#
_entry.id   bb3db0264c1c58d737d9e6638c0313bc
#
_cell.length_a   1.000
_cell.length_b   1.000
_cell.length_c   1.000
_cell.angle_alpha   90.00
_cell.angle_beta   90.00
_cell.angle_gamma   90.00
#
_symmetry.space_group_name_H-M   'P 1'
#
loop_
_entity.id
_entity.type
_entity.pdbx_description
1 polymer ?
#
loop_
_entity_poly.entity_id
_entity_poly.type
_entity_poly.pdbx_seq_one_letter_code
_entity_poly.pdbx_strand_id
1 'polypeptide(L)'
;VNDQNEYVRMSVESGVKPLELRYTPINGCYTKMPIAYHTATRINSVTAGVLTPAEYAVAVEATREGIDLACWGIGEAMRHLKVFERAGRHVAYIAVRCPVALAANGQLEETMKRILNENECNHPEQICLEFPASILHHPTEILRTAMLDMKLLKVKTMMTGCGGSDCPTSNLLAVPVDRVMLAPNMTRLAGSRSDPTVFPALMQYLRSMRVEILAEGAENDAQIQILNRADCAGYIAAENYTGSAGRSRHDMTLERAVQQKEE
;
A
#
# COMPACT_ATOMS: atom_id res chain seq x y z
N VAL A 1 -10.73 -24.19 -17.82
CA VAL A 1 -9.63 -25.14 -18.12
C VAL A 1 -8.76 -24.61 -19.27
N ASN A 2 -9.35 -23.95 -20.29
CA ASN A 2 -8.56 -23.36 -21.40
C ASN A 2 -7.72 -22.16 -20.99
N ASP A 3 -8.21 -21.28 -20.11
CA ASP A 3 -7.49 -20.06 -19.71
C ASP A 3 -6.20 -20.33 -18.94
N GLN A 4 -6.17 -21.30 -18.03
CA GLN A 4 -4.95 -21.62 -17.28
C GLN A 4 -3.82 -22.15 -18.17
N ASN A 5 -4.14 -22.97 -19.15
CA ASN A 5 -3.14 -23.49 -20.10
C ASN A 5 -2.60 -22.38 -21.02
N GLU A 6 -3.42 -21.39 -21.36
CA GLU A 6 -3.03 -20.25 -22.16
C GLU A 6 -2.10 -19.30 -21.39
N TYR A 7 -2.36 -19.07 -20.08
CA TYR A 7 -1.46 -18.29 -19.20
C TYR A 7 -0.09 -18.97 -19.03
N VAL A 8 -0.06 -20.29 -18.84
CA VAL A 8 1.19 -21.04 -18.73
C VAL A 8 1.98 -20.95 -20.04
N ARG A 9 1.32 -21.09 -21.18
CA ARG A 9 1.92 -20.99 -22.50
C ARG A 9 2.49 -19.59 -22.76
N MET A 10 1.73 -18.52 -22.43
CA MET A 10 2.19 -17.14 -22.55
C MET A 10 3.41 -16.87 -21.67
N SER A 11 3.42 -17.36 -20.45
CA SER A 11 4.55 -17.23 -19.52
C SER A 11 5.82 -17.95 -20.05
N VAL A 12 5.65 -19.10 -20.68
CA VAL A 12 6.77 -19.87 -21.23
C VAL A 12 7.30 -19.28 -22.55
N GLU A 13 6.40 -18.83 -23.44
CA GLU A 13 6.79 -18.34 -24.77
C GLU A 13 7.27 -16.89 -24.77
N SER A 14 6.70 -16.03 -23.92
CA SER A 14 7.03 -14.58 -23.89
C SER A 14 7.83 -14.13 -22.68
N GLY A 15 8.00 -14.98 -21.65
CA GLY A 15 8.59 -14.60 -20.38
C GLY A 15 7.71 -13.66 -19.53
N VAL A 16 6.49 -13.39 -19.96
CA VAL A 16 5.53 -12.52 -19.25
C VAL A 16 4.79 -13.33 -18.20
N LYS A 17 4.95 -12.97 -16.94
CA LYS A 17 4.19 -13.61 -15.85
C LYS A 17 2.72 -13.18 -15.91
N PRO A 18 1.76 -14.09 -15.74
CA PRO A 18 0.32 -13.76 -15.71
C PRO A 18 -0.03 -12.75 -14.61
N LEU A 19 0.60 -12.89 -13.45
CA LEU A 19 0.49 -11.98 -12.33
C LEU A 19 1.88 -11.44 -12.00
N GLU A 20 1.96 -10.14 -11.75
CA GLU A 20 3.20 -9.48 -11.40
C GLU A 20 2.95 -8.43 -10.31
N LEU A 21 3.75 -8.48 -9.24
CA LEU A 21 3.72 -7.45 -8.22
C LEU A 21 4.61 -6.27 -8.67
N ARG A 22 4.01 -5.10 -8.77
CA ARG A 22 4.67 -3.85 -9.17
C ARG A 22 4.91 -2.97 -7.96
N TYR A 23 5.98 -2.21 -7.97
CA TYR A 23 6.49 -1.46 -6.83
C TYR A 23 6.46 0.04 -7.07
N THR A 24 5.96 0.78 -6.10
CA THR A 24 6.06 2.24 -6.03
C THR A 24 6.75 2.60 -4.72
N PRO A 25 7.85 3.36 -4.73
CA PRO A 25 8.58 3.67 -3.51
C PRO A 25 7.78 4.61 -2.61
N ILE A 26 7.80 4.32 -1.33
CA ILE A 26 7.45 5.26 -0.27
C ILE A 26 8.77 5.87 0.18
N ASN A 27 8.99 7.15 -0.13
CA ASN A 27 10.20 7.86 0.21
C ASN A 27 10.07 8.54 1.56
N GLY A 28 11.13 8.53 2.36
CA GLY A 28 11.15 9.29 3.61
C GLY A 28 11.10 10.80 3.34
N CYS A 29 10.27 11.55 4.07
CA CYS A 29 10.16 12.99 3.88
C CYS A 29 11.47 13.74 4.18
N TYR A 30 12.26 13.23 5.11
CA TYR A 30 13.57 13.81 5.48
C TYR A 30 14.67 13.38 4.51
N THR A 31 14.80 12.07 4.27
CA THR A 31 15.90 11.48 3.47
C THR A 31 15.68 11.58 1.97
N LYS A 32 14.44 11.69 1.53
CA LYS A 32 13.99 11.57 0.13
C LYS A 32 14.36 10.22 -0.53
N MET A 33 14.79 9.26 0.27
CA MET A 33 15.18 7.91 -0.15
C MET A 33 14.04 6.93 0.10
N PRO A 34 13.94 5.84 -0.68
CA PRO A 34 12.97 4.78 -0.42
C PRO A 34 13.15 4.15 0.96
N ILE A 35 12.12 4.18 1.78
CA ILE A 35 12.07 3.53 3.09
C ILE A 35 11.21 2.26 3.07
N ALA A 36 10.22 2.22 2.19
CA ALA A 36 9.28 1.12 2.01
C ALA A 36 8.74 1.13 0.58
N TYR A 37 7.92 0.13 0.26
CA TYR A 37 7.27 0.06 -1.05
C TYR A 37 5.77 -0.19 -0.90
N HIS A 38 4.99 0.59 -1.63
CA HIS A 38 3.60 0.28 -1.98
C HIS A 38 3.59 -0.66 -3.17
N THR A 39 2.68 -1.63 -3.19
CA THR A 39 2.59 -2.59 -4.29
C THR A 39 1.21 -2.60 -4.93
N ALA A 40 1.21 -2.90 -6.23
CA ALA A 40 0.03 -3.11 -7.03
C ALA A 40 0.18 -4.41 -7.81
N THR A 41 -0.83 -5.27 -7.79
CA THR A 41 -0.81 -6.48 -8.63
C THR A 41 -1.23 -6.10 -10.04
N ARG A 42 -0.37 -6.39 -11.01
CA ARG A 42 -0.66 -6.28 -12.43
C ARG A 42 -1.08 -7.65 -12.97
N ILE A 43 -2.17 -7.68 -13.71
CA ILE A 43 -2.66 -8.88 -14.39
C ILE A 43 -2.32 -8.75 -15.87
N ASN A 44 -1.53 -9.68 -16.41
CA ASN A 44 -1.21 -9.75 -17.83
C ASN A 44 -2.17 -10.75 -18.49
N SER A 45 -3.21 -10.23 -19.15
CA SER A 45 -4.21 -11.03 -19.82
C SER A 45 -3.93 -11.10 -21.32
N VAL A 46 -4.05 -12.29 -21.90
CA VAL A 46 -3.91 -12.50 -23.36
C VAL A 46 -4.98 -11.75 -24.14
N THR A 47 -6.18 -11.72 -23.61
CA THR A 47 -7.36 -11.13 -24.28
C THR A 47 -7.60 -9.67 -23.92
N ALA A 48 -7.41 -9.30 -22.64
CA ALA A 48 -7.68 -7.96 -22.14
C ALA A 48 -6.43 -7.06 -22.06
N GLY A 49 -5.24 -7.61 -22.34
CA GLY A 49 -3.99 -6.87 -22.19
C GLY A 49 -3.55 -6.74 -20.73
N VAL A 50 -2.87 -5.65 -20.41
CA VAL A 50 -2.40 -5.36 -19.04
C VAL A 50 -3.52 -4.72 -18.26
N LEU A 51 -3.90 -5.32 -17.12
CA LEU A 51 -4.89 -4.76 -16.20
C LEU A 51 -4.20 -4.33 -14.90
N THR A 52 -4.45 -3.09 -14.50
CA THR A 52 -3.99 -2.48 -13.25
C THR A 52 -5.10 -2.50 -12.19
N PRO A 53 -4.79 -2.29 -10.90
CA PRO A 53 -5.84 -2.20 -9.87
C PRO A 53 -6.91 -1.16 -10.15
N ALA A 54 -6.60 -0.07 -10.83
CA ALA A 54 -7.59 0.94 -11.22
C ALA A 54 -8.69 0.37 -12.15
N GLU A 55 -8.36 -0.67 -12.91
CA GLU A 55 -9.27 -1.28 -13.89
C GLU A 55 -10.06 -2.45 -13.32
N TYR A 56 -9.51 -3.22 -12.38
CA TYR A 56 -10.15 -4.44 -11.88
C TYR A 56 -10.60 -4.38 -10.41
N ALA A 57 -9.98 -3.54 -9.55
CA ALA A 57 -10.17 -3.64 -8.10
C ALA A 57 -11.64 -3.53 -7.68
N VAL A 58 -12.40 -2.60 -8.26
CA VAL A 58 -13.83 -2.43 -7.93
C VAL A 58 -14.65 -3.68 -8.27
N ALA A 59 -14.33 -4.33 -9.39
CA ALA A 59 -15.07 -5.52 -9.83
C ALA A 59 -14.79 -6.74 -8.95
N VAL A 60 -13.60 -6.85 -8.39
CA VAL A 60 -13.18 -8.06 -7.64
C VAL A 60 -13.13 -7.87 -6.12
N GLU A 61 -13.32 -6.65 -5.61
CA GLU A 61 -13.15 -6.31 -4.19
C GLU A 61 -13.92 -7.22 -3.22
N ALA A 62 -15.12 -7.65 -3.61
CA ALA A 62 -16.00 -8.50 -2.79
C ALA A 62 -16.07 -9.95 -3.30
N THR A 63 -15.26 -10.32 -4.30
CA THR A 63 -15.30 -11.65 -4.89
C THR A 63 -14.24 -12.57 -4.28
N ARG A 64 -14.42 -13.87 -4.46
CA ARG A 64 -13.44 -14.88 -4.06
C ARG A 64 -12.13 -14.70 -4.82
N GLU A 65 -12.21 -14.40 -6.11
CA GLU A 65 -11.06 -14.18 -6.98
C GLU A 65 -10.22 -12.98 -6.51
N GLY A 66 -10.87 -11.92 -6.03
CA GLY A 66 -10.19 -10.77 -5.44
C GLY A 66 -9.46 -11.11 -4.14
N ILE A 67 -10.06 -11.96 -3.30
CA ILE A 67 -9.42 -12.47 -2.09
C ILE A 67 -8.22 -13.35 -2.46
N ASP A 68 -8.38 -14.28 -3.41
CA ASP A 68 -7.30 -15.16 -3.86
C ASP A 68 -6.13 -14.36 -4.48
N LEU A 69 -6.43 -13.32 -5.25
CA LEU A 69 -5.43 -12.40 -5.82
C LEU A 69 -4.66 -11.65 -4.73
N ALA A 70 -5.35 -11.17 -3.69
CA ALA A 70 -4.70 -10.49 -2.56
C ALA A 70 -3.82 -11.47 -1.76
N CYS A 71 -4.32 -12.69 -1.48
CA CYS A 71 -3.54 -13.74 -0.81
C CYS A 71 -2.25 -14.06 -1.59
N TRP A 72 -2.35 -14.16 -2.93
CA TRP A 72 -1.20 -14.32 -3.79
C TRP A 72 -0.23 -13.14 -3.66
N GLY A 73 -0.71 -11.90 -3.73
CA GLY A 73 0.10 -10.69 -3.62
C GLY A 73 0.84 -10.59 -2.28
N ILE A 74 0.17 -10.93 -1.18
CA ILE A 74 0.78 -10.96 0.17
C ILE A 74 1.89 -12.02 0.24
N GLY A 75 1.63 -13.24 -0.26
CA GLY A 75 2.63 -14.29 -0.31
C GLY A 75 3.84 -13.92 -1.20
N GLU A 76 3.58 -13.27 -2.34
CA GLU A 76 4.64 -12.79 -3.23
C GLU A 76 5.49 -11.70 -2.57
N ALA A 77 4.87 -10.76 -1.85
CA ALA A 77 5.59 -9.74 -1.09
C ALA A 77 6.54 -10.36 -0.04
N MET A 78 6.11 -11.41 0.66
CA MET A 78 6.96 -12.14 1.61
C MET A 78 8.16 -12.80 0.93
N ARG A 79 7.94 -13.41 -0.25
CA ARG A 79 9.05 -13.97 -1.04
C ARG A 79 10.01 -12.89 -1.52
N HIS A 80 9.50 -11.74 -1.91
CA HIS A 80 10.29 -10.62 -2.39
C HIS A 80 11.09 -9.93 -1.28
N LEU A 81 10.60 -9.90 -0.02
CA LEU A 81 11.41 -9.46 1.13
C LEU A 81 12.71 -10.25 1.26
N LYS A 82 12.65 -11.58 1.07
CA LYS A 82 13.85 -12.44 1.05
C LYS A 82 14.81 -12.09 -0.09
N VAL A 83 14.29 -11.57 -1.22
CA VAL A 83 15.13 -11.11 -2.35
C VAL A 83 15.82 -9.79 -1.99
N PHE A 84 15.12 -8.83 -1.40
CA PHE A 84 15.71 -7.58 -0.91
C PHE A 84 16.80 -7.85 0.13
N GLU A 85 16.54 -8.72 1.09
CA GLU A 85 17.50 -9.12 2.13
C GLU A 85 18.77 -9.74 1.53
N ARG A 86 18.65 -10.69 0.60
CA ARG A 86 19.80 -11.32 -0.10
C ARG A 86 20.60 -10.30 -0.92
N ALA A 87 19.96 -9.25 -1.41
CA ALA A 87 20.63 -8.15 -2.11
C ALA A 87 21.26 -7.11 -1.15
N GLY A 88 21.21 -7.34 0.16
CA GLY A 88 21.69 -6.41 1.18
C GLY A 88 20.87 -5.12 1.28
N ARG A 89 19.60 -5.15 0.84
CA ARG A 89 18.70 -4.00 0.83
C ARG A 89 17.77 -4.07 2.04
N HIS A 90 17.84 -3.09 2.90
CA HIS A 90 16.89 -2.96 4.00
C HIS A 90 15.62 -2.26 3.50
N VAL A 91 14.47 -2.93 3.67
CA VAL A 91 13.14 -2.39 3.38
C VAL A 91 12.35 -2.44 4.68
N ALA A 92 11.86 -1.29 5.13
CA ALA A 92 11.11 -1.24 6.39
C ALA A 92 9.83 -2.10 6.32
N TYR A 93 9.13 -2.05 5.18
CA TYR A 93 7.98 -2.91 4.89
C TYR A 93 7.60 -2.87 3.41
N ILE A 94 6.86 -3.89 2.98
CA ILE A 94 6.13 -3.91 1.71
C ILE A 94 4.64 -3.81 2.03
N ALA A 95 3.98 -2.81 1.48
CA ALA A 95 2.56 -2.57 1.64
C ALA A 95 1.77 -3.23 0.51
N VAL A 96 0.77 -4.04 0.87
CA VAL A 96 -0.04 -4.84 -0.07
C VAL A 96 -1.52 -4.58 0.20
N ARG A 97 -2.26 -4.27 -0.85
CA ARG A 97 -3.71 -4.06 -0.76
C ARG A 97 -4.41 -5.32 -0.24
N CYS A 98 -5.23 -5.13 0.78
CA CYS A 98 -6.10 -6.15 1.35
C CYS A 98 -7.56 -5.83 1.02
N PRO A 99 -8.35 -6.77 0.45
CA PRO A 99 -9.76 -6.55 0.18
C PRO A 99 -10.55 -6.24 1.46
N VAL A 100 -11.45 -5.28 1.38
CA VAL A 100 -12.36 -4.92 2.48
C VAL A 100 -13.14 -6.14 2.99
N ALA A 101 -13.62 -6.97 2.07
CA ALA A 101 -14.40 -8.17 2.38
C ALA A 101 -13.67 -9.12 3.34
N LEU A 102 -12.35 -9.25 3.23
CA LEU A 102 -11.56 -10.16 4.07
C LEU A 102 -11.58 -9.73 5.54
N ALA A 103 -11.46 -8.43 5.80
CA ALA A 103 -11.54 -7.87 7.16
C ALA A 103 -13.00 -7.80 7.66
N ALA A 104 -13.93 -7.36 6.80
CA ALA A 104 -15.33 -7.17 7.16
C ALA A 104 -16.06 -8.50 7.45
N ASN A 105 -15.63 -9.60 6.85
CA ASN A 105 -16.22 -10.93 7.07
C ASN A 105 -15.55 -11.73 8.21
N GLY A 106 -14.57 -11.14 8.93
CA GLY A 106 -13.88 -11.80 10.04
C GLY A 106 -12.94 -12.94 9.62
N GLN A 107 -12.54 -12.99 8.35
CA GLN A 107 -11.70 -14.07 7.79
C GLN A 107 -10.21 -13.67 7.75
N LEU A 108 -9.87 -12.43 8.12
CA LEU A 108 -8.53 -11.89 7.96
C LEU A 108 -7.49 -12.64 8.81
N GLU A 109 -7.81 -12.93 10.08
CA GLU A 109 -6.88 -13.57 11.01
C GLU A 109 -6.47 -14.97 10.53
N GLU A 110 -7.45 -15.82 10.21
CA GLU A 110 -7.22 -17.19 9.75
C GLU A 110 -6.44 -17.21 8.42
N THR A 111 -6.84 -16.33 7.49
CA THR A 111 -6.19 -16.18 6.20
C THR A 111 -4.72 -15.77 6.38
N MET A 112 -4.44 -14.78 7.22
CA MET A 112 -3.08 -14.32 7.46
C MET A 112 -2.22 -15.36 8.18
N LYS A 113 -2.74 -16.08 9.18
CA LYS A 113 -2.04 -17.21 9.82
C LYS A 113 -1.61 -18.25 8.78
N ARG A 114 -2.53 -18.62 7.87
CA ARG A 114 -2.23 -19.58 6.79
C ARG A 114 -1.13 -19.05 5.88
N ILE A 115 -1.24 -17.81 5.37
CA ILE A 115 -0.25 -17.23 4.44
C ILE A 115 1.13 -17.10 5.10
N LEU A 116 1.20 -16.65 6.36
CA LEU A 116 2.45 -16.53 7.11
C LEU A 116 3.15 -17.89 7.24
N ASN A 117 2.39 -18.94 7.56
CA ASN A 117 2.91 -20.29 7.68
C ASN A 117 3.37 -20.88 6.33
N GLU A 118 2.54 -20.76 5.28
CA GLU A 118 2.86 -21.28 3.93
C GLU A 118 4.12 -20.63 3.33
N ASN A 119 4.41 -19.37 3.69
CA ASN A 119 5.57 -18.63 3.17
C ASN A 119 6.75 -18.59 4.15
N GLU A 120 6.66 -19.28 5.31
CA GLU A 120 7.71 -19.29 6.34
C GLU A 120 8.19 -17.86 6.65
N CYS A 121 7.24 -16.97 6.98
CA CYS A 121 7.52 -15.56 7.19
C CYS A 121 8.16 -15.32 8.55
N ASN A 122 9.45 -14.98 8.57
CA ASN A 122 10.20 -14.70 9.80
C ASN A 122 10.00 -13.26 10.29
N HIS A 123 9.63 -12.34 9.41
CA HIS A 123 9.50 -10.90 9.66
C HIS A 123 8.11 -10.38 9.27
N PRO A 124 7.03 -10.81 9.96
CA PRO A 124 5.66 -10.37 9.63
C PRO A 124 5.48 -8.86 9.78
N GLU A 125 6.30 -8.18 10.59
CA GLU A 125 6.31 -6.72 10.77
C GLU A 125 6.76 -5.95 9.52
N GLN A 126 7.39 -6.61 8.56
CA GLN A 126 7.73 -6.05 7.26
C GLN A 126 6.62 -6.19 6.22
N ILE A 127 5.50 -6.82 6.57
CA ILE A 127 4.28 -6.82 5.75
C ILE A 127 3.31 -5.79 6.33
N CYS A 128 2.81 -4.91 5.45
CA CYS A 128 1.81 -3.92 5.79
C CYS A 128 0.56 -4.13 4.93
N LEU A 129 -0.56 -4.45 5.54
CA LEU A 129 -1.83 -4.59 4.82
C LEU A 129 -2.47 -3.22 4.63
N GLU A 130 -2.78 -2.87 3.40
CA GLU A 130 -3.44 -1.62 3.03
C GLU A 130 -4.95 -1.81 2.90
N PHE A 131 -5.69 -0.96 3.59
CA PHE A 131 -7.14 -0.88 3.52
C PHE A 131 -7.55 0.51 3.04
N PRO A 132 -8.45 0.63 2.06
CA PRO A 132 -9.00 1.92 1.67
C PRO A 132 -9.84 2.50 2.81
N ALA A 133 -9.86 3.83 2.96
CA ALA A 133 -10.63 4.49 4.01
C ALA A 133 -12.14 4.21 3.95
N SER A 134 -12.66 3.80 2.78
CA SER A 134 -14.03 3.34 2.62
C SER A 134 -14.39 2.12 3.49
N ILE A 135 -13.41 1.35 3.95
CA ILE A 135 -13.65 0.26 4.92
C ILE A 135 -14.32 0.77 6.19
N LEU A 136 -14.09 2.04 6.56
CA LEU A 136 -14.66 2.65 7.76
C LEU A 136 -16.19 2.83 7.70
N HIS A 137 -16.84 2.55 6.58
CA HIS A 137 -18.31 2.43 6.48
C HIS A 137 -18.84 1.12 7.08
N HIS A 138 -17.98 0.13 7.29
CA HIS A 138 -18.35 -1.12 7.97
C HIS A 138 -18.36 -0.95 9.50
N PRO A 139 -19.03 -1.88 10.23
CA PRO A 139 -19.09 -1.81 11.69
C PRO A 139 -17.71 -1.75 12.35
N THR A 140 -17.47 -0.72 13.15
CA THR A 140 -16.15 -0.43 13.74
C THR A 140 -15.64 -1.54 14.66
N GLU A 141 -16.51 -2.28 15.33
CA GLU A 141 -16.11 -3.39 16.21
C GLU A 141 -15.49 -4.55 15.45
N ILE A 142 -16.03 -4.88 14.25
CA ILE A 142 -15.46 -5.93 13.39
C ILE A 142 -14.07 -5.49 12.90
N LEU A 143 -13.96 -4.25 12.44
CA LEU A 143 -12.68 -3.70 11.97
C LEU A 143 -11.65 -3.60 13.08
N ARG A 144 -12.09 -3.18 14.28
CA ARG A 144 -11.23 -3.10 15.45
C ARG A 144 -10.64 -4.47 15.80
N THR A 145 -11.48 -5.50 15.83
CA THR A 145 -11.04 -6.88 16.06
C THR A 145 -10.02 -7.30 15.01
N ALA A 146 -10.34 -7.13 13.73
CA ALA A 146 -9.44 -7.48 12.63
C ALA A 146 -8.07 -6.79 12.75
N MET A 147 -8.01 -5.49 13.10
CA MET A 147 -6.73 -4.77 13.26
C MET A 147 -5.96 -5.23 14.52
N LEU A 148 -6.65 -5.56 15.60
CA LEU A 148 -6.01 -6.11 16.80
C LEU A 148 -5.42 -7.51 16.53
N ASP A 149 -6.11 -8.35 15.77
CA ASP A 149 -5.61 -9.66 15.35
C ASP A 149 -4.34 -9.52 14.50
N MET A 150 -4.31 -8.56 13.57
CA MET A 150 -3.08 -8.27 12.80
C MET A 150 -1.93 -7.84 13.71
N LYS A 151 -2.22 -7.03 14.72
CA LYS A 151 -1.23 -6.60 15.70
C LYS A 151 -0.66 -7.78 16.52
N LEU A 152 -1.51 -8.76 16.89
CA LEU A 152 -1.07 -10.00 17.56
C LEU A 152 -0.17 -10.84 16.64
N LEU A 153 -0.46 -10.88 15.35
CA LEU A 153 0.36 -11.54 14.33
C LEU A 153 1.61 -10.73 13.94
N LYS A 154 1.82 -9.55 14.53
CA LYS A 154 2.88 -8.57 14.20
C LYS A 154 2.80 -8.03 12.75
N VAL A 155 1.74 -8.31 12.01
CA VAL A 155 1.49 -7.74 10.69
C VAL A 155 1.04 -6.30 10.85
N LYS A 156 1.61 -5.41 10.07
CA LYS A 156 1.28 -3.97 10.12
C LYS A 156 0.05 -3.66 9.27
N THR A 157 -0.64 -2.60 9.64
CA THR A 157 -1.85 -2.15 8.94
C THR A 157 -1.76 -0.68 8.57
N MET A 158 -2.28 -0.32 7.40
CA MET A 158 -2.31 1.05 6.90
C MET A 158 -3.68 1.37 6.32
N MET A 159 -4.23 2.53 6.70
CA MET A 159 -5.43 3.10 6.08
C MET A 159 -5.02 4.06 4.97
N THR A 160 -5.46 3.82 3.74
CA THR A 160 -5.16 4.69 2.58
C THR A 160 -6.34 5.59 2.24
N GLY A 161 -6.07 6.74 1.61
CA GLY A 161 -7.12 7.69 1.21
C GLY A 161 -7.67 8.53 2.36
N CYS A 162 -6.92 8.69 3.46
CA CYS A 162 -7.37 9.46 4.61
C CYS A 162 -7.55 10.95 4.26
N GLY A 163 -8.69 11.51 4.69
CA GLY A 163 -9.11 12.88 4.36
C GLY A 163 -9.72 13.04 2.97
N GLY A 164 -9.80 11.98 2.17
CA GLY A 164 -10.55 11.97 0.92
C GLY A 164 -12.07 12.02 1.13
N SER A 165 -12.81 12.10 0.03
CA SER A 165 -14.29 12.20 0.05
C SER A 165 -14.99 10.97 0.66
N ASP A 166 -14.34 9.82 0.60
CA ASP A 166 -14.88 8.53 1.09
C ASP A 166 -14.20 8.07 2.40
N CYS A 167 -13.83 9.03 3.25
CA CYS A 167 -13.18 8.75 4.54
C CYS A 167 -14.05 9.23 5.70
N PRO A 168 -14.81 8.35 6.39
CA PRO A 168 -15.51 8.68 7.63
C PRO A 168 -14.48 8.88 8.77
N THR A 169 -13.90 10.07 8.87
CA THR A 169 -12.83 10.38 9.83
C THR A 169 -13.21 10.14 11.28
N SER A 170 -14.50 10.27 11.65
CA SER A 170 -14.99 9.97 13.00
C SER A 170 -14.77 8.50 13.38
N ASN A 171 -14.88 7.57 12.42
CA ASN A 171 -14.74 6.15 12.67
C ASN A 171 -13.26 5.71 12.71
N LEU A 172 -12.37 6.51 12.14
CA LEU A 172 -10.94 6.23 12.12
C LEU A 172 -10.33 6.13 13.53
N LEU A 173 -10.82 6.92 14.50
CA LEU A 173 -10.39 6.86 15.90
C LEU A 173 -10.67 5.51 16.57
N ALA A 174 -11.70 4.80 16.14
CA ALA A 174 -12.10 3.53 16.73
C ALA A 174 -11.32 2.33 16.17
N VAL A 175 -10.59 2.52 15.06
CA VAL A 175 -9.89 1.45 14.33
C VAL A 175 -8.37 1.60 14.51
N PRO A 176 -7.71 0.70 15.29
CA PRO A 176 -6.32 0.86 15.70
C PRO A 176 -5.33 0.43 14.60
N VAL A 177 -5.21 1.22 13.54
CA VAL A 177 -4.20 1.02 12.48
C VAL A 177 -2.82 1.51 12.91
N ASP A 178 -1.74 0.97 12.31
CA ASP A 178 -0.37 1.43 12.57
C ASP A 178 -0.04 2.70 11.78
N ARG A 179 -0.60 2.82 10.56
CA ARG A 179 -0.28 3.89 9.60
C ARG A 179 -1.53 4.46 8.95
N VAL A 180 -1.42 5.70 8.54
CA VAL A 180 -2.40 6.35 7.66
C VAL A 180 -1.68 6.98 6.48
N MET A 181 -2.27 6.88 5.29
CA MET A 181 -1.80 7.57 4.09
C MET A 181 -2.84 8.59 3.67
N LEU A 182 -2.42 9.85 3.61
CA LEU A 182 -3.26 10.96 3.16
C LEU A 182 -3.64 10.78 1.70
N ALA A 183 -4.88 11.07 1.38
CA ALA A 183 -5.34 11.12 0.00
C ALA A 183 -4.61 12.23 -0.80
N PRO A 184 -4.42 12.08 -2.13
CA PRO A 184 -3.71 13.07 -2.96
C PRO A 184 -4.29 14.48 -2.89
N ASN A 185 -5.63 14.61 -2.74
CA ASN A 185 -6.29 15.91 -2.58
C ASN A 185 -5.88 16.61 -1.26
N MET A 186 -5.66 15.85 -0.17
CA MET A 186 -5.17 16.40 1.10
C MET A 186 -3.69 16.78 1.00
N THR A 187 -2.87 15.96 0.35
CA THR A 187 -1.47 16.28 0.10
C THR A 187 -1.31 17.57 -0.70
N ARG A 188 -2.17 17.83 -1.69
CA ARG A 188 -2.18 19.10 -2.45
C ARG A 188 -2.50 20.33 -1.59
N LEU A 189 -3.22 20.16 -0.48
CA LEU A 189 -3.48 21.26 0.46
C LEU A 189 -2.25 21.61 1.32
N ALA A 190 -1.22 20.77 1.34
CA ALA A 190 0.02 21.08 2.02
C ALA A 190 0.69 22.33 1.40
N GLY A 191 0.66 23.46 2.12
CA GLY A 191 1.15 24.73 1.65
C GLY A 191 0.20 25.54 0.76
N SER A 192 -1.06 25.10 0.63
CA SER A 192 -2.08 25.86 -0.08
C SER A 192 -2.33 27.20 0.59
N ARG A 193 -2.32 28.30 -0.21
CA ARG A 193 -2.65 29.64 0.26
C ARG A 193 -4.16 29.89 0.29
N SER A 194 -4.92 29.16 -0.52
CA SER A 194 -6.39 29.30 -0.61
C SER A 194 -7.08 28.64 0.59
N ASP A 195 -6.46 27.63 1.18
CA ASP A 195 -7.00 26.94 2.35
C ASP A 195 -5.86 26.57 3.32
N PRO A 196 -5.41 27.51 4.16
CA PRO A 196 -4.26 27.30 5.05
C PRO A 196 -4.61 26.51 6.31
N THR A 197 -5.89 26.21 6.58
CA THR A 197 -6.36 25.69 7.87
C THR A 197 -6.65 24.20 7.84
N VAL A 198 -7.15 23.66 6.75
CA VAL A 198 -7.63 22.25 6.66
C VAL A 198 -6.49 21.26 6.83
N PHE A 199 -5.37 21.44 6.11
CA PHE A 199 -4.24 20.51 6.23
C PHE A 199 -3.64 20.49 7.66
N PRO A 200 -3.32 21.61 8.33
CA PRO A 200 -2.84 21.58 9.71
C PRO A 200 -3.83 20.96 10.70
N ALA A 201 -5.14 21.22 10.55
CA ALA A 201 -6.16 20.63 11.42
C ALA A 201 -6.23 19.10 11.28
N LEU A 202 -6.20 18.59 10.02
CA LEU A 202 -6.13 17.15 9.78
C LEU A 202 -4.87 16.53 10.38
N MET A 203 -3.72 17.18 10.20
CA MET A 203 -2.46 16.67 10.76
C MET A 203 -2.48 16.63 12.28
N GLN A 204 -3.06 17.64 12.93
CA GLN A 204 -3.24 17.65 14.38
C GLN A 204 -4.15 16.49 14.85
N TYR A 205 -5.24 16.25 14.14
CA TYR A 205 -6.14 15.13 14.40
C TYR A 205 -5.41 13.78 14.29
N LEU A 206 -4.70 13.54 13.20
CA LEU A 206 -3.99 12.27 12.97
C LEU A 206 -2.86 12.04 13.97
N ARG A 207 -2.13 13.10 14.38
CA ARG A 207 -1.11 13.00 15.43
C ARG A 207 -1.70 12.56 16.77
N SER A 208 -2.92 12.99 17.09
CA SER A 208 -3.59 12.57 18.33
C SER A 208 -3.82 11.07 18.41
N MET A 209 -3.90 10.39 17.27
CA MET A 209 -4.05 8.93 17.15
C MET A 209 -2.73 8.17 17.36
N ARG A 210 -1.58 8.85 17.35
CA ARG A 210 -0.23 8.24 17.45
C ARG A 210 0.07 7.21 16.36
N VAL A 211 -0.41 7.46 15.15
CA VAL A 211 -0.16 6.67 13.96
C VAL A 211 0.99 7.28 13.15
N GLU A 212 1.68 6.45 12.38
CA GLU A 212 2.64 6.93 11.38
C GLU A 212 1.86 7.54 10.20
N ILE A 213 2.20 8.79 9.83
CA ILE A 213 1.50 9.51 8.77
C ILE A 213 2.34 9.50 7.50
N LEU A 214 1.73 9.09 6.40
CA LEU A 214 2.29 9.10 5.06
C LEU A 214 1.43 9.99 4.16
N ALA A 215 1.96 10.44 3.04
CA ALA A 215 1.26 11.28 2.09
C ALA A 215 1.36 10.69 0.67
N GLU A 216 0.24 10.63 -0.05
CA GLU A 216 0.21 10.21 -1.45
C GLU A 216 0.09 11.42 -2.37
N GLY A 217 0.82 11.41 -3.49
CA GLY A 217 0.68 12.40 -4.54
C GLY A 217 1.44 13.70 -4.29
N ALA A 218 2.61 13.67 -3.63
CA ALA A 218 3.46 14.84 -3.50
C ALA A 218 4.02 15.27 -4.87
N GLU A 219 3.82 16.53 -5.24
CA GLU A 219 4.11 17.05 -6.59
C GLU A 219 5.47 17.75 -6.69
N ASN A 220 6.03 18.23 -5.57
CA ASN A 220 7.28 18.99 -5.57
C ASN A 220 7.96 19.02 -4.20
N ASP A 221 9.22 19.47 -4.20
CA ASP A 221 10.06 19.56 -2.99
C ASP A 221 9.50 20.52 -1.92
N ALA A 222 8.80 21.58 -2.30
CA ALA A 222 8.22 22.50 -1.34
C ALA A 222 7.10 21.82 -0.53
N GLN A 223 6.26 21.01 -1.18
CA GLN A 223 5.27 20.19 -0.47
C GLN A 223 5.94 19.18 0.46
N ILE A 224 7.00 18.49 0.01
CA ILE A 224 7.73 17.54 0.85
C ILE A 224 8.30 18.20 2.10
N GLN A 225 8.84 19.42 2.00
CA GLN A 225 9.31 20.16 3.16
C GLN A 225 8.19 20.47 4.16
N ILE A 226 6.99 20.80 3.66
CA ILE A 226 5.82 21.04 4.52
C ILE A 226 5.36 19.75 5.18
N LEU A 227 5.30 18.65 4.42
CA LEU A 227 4.97 17.31 4.95
C LEU A 227 5.96 16.91 6.05
N ASN A 228 7.26 17.11 5.84
CA ASN A 228 8.29 16.82 6.84
C ASN A 228 8.11 17.65 8.12
N ARG A 229 7.85 18.97 8.00
CA ARG A 229 7.56 19.84 9.15
C ARG A 229 6.26 19.46 9.87
N ALA A 230 5.36 18.81 9.16
CA ALA A 230 4.10 18.31 9.68
C ALA A 230 4.21 16.87 10.25
N ASP A 231 5.44 16.35 10.46
CA ASP A 231 5.74 15.02 10.97
C ASP A 231 5.19 13.88 10.10
N CYS A 232 5.06 14.07 8.78
CA CYS A 232 4.90 12.96 7.87
C CYS A 232 6.20 12.15 7.78
N ALA A 233 6.12 10.84 7.98
CA ALA A 233 7.26 9.94 7.89
C ALA A 233 7.73 9.74 6.45
N GLY A 234 6.80 9.66 5.52
CA GLY A 234 7.11 9.40 4.11
C GLY A 234 6.03 9.85 3.14
N TYR A 235 6.36 9.74 1.87
CA TYR A 235 5.47 10.12 0.77
C TYR A 235 5.62 9.22 -0.45
N ILE A 236 4.53 9.10 -1.22
CA ILE A 236 4.54 8.63 -2.60
C ILE A 236 4.49 9.88 -3.48
N ALA A 237 5.45 10.03 -4.40
CA ALA A 237 5.47 11.14 -5.32
C ALA A 237 4.33 11.03 -6.35
N ALA A 238 3.82 12.12 -6.84
CA ALA A 238 2.87 12.14 -7.95
C ALA A 238 3.58 11.75 -9.27
N GLU A 239 2.84 11.27 -10.26
CA GLU A 239 3.40 10.94 -11.58
C GLU A 239 4.07 12.15 -12.25
N ASN A 240 3.52 13.35 -12.03
CA ASN A 240 4.03 14.62 -12.53
C ASN A 240 5.02 15.30 -11.58
N TYR A 241 5.62 14.57 -10.65
CA TYR A 241 6.58 15.11 -9.70
C TYR A 241 7.75 15.84 -10.36
N THR A 242 8.04 17.06 -9.90
CA THR A 242 9.05 17.96 -10.45
C THR A 242 10.21 18.28 -9.50
N GLY A 243 10.37 17.51 -8.44
CA GLY A 243 11.39 17.79 -7.42
C GLY A 243 12.75 17.14 -7.66
N SER A 244 13.67 17.35 -6.70
CA SER A 244 15.07 16.93 -6.76
C SER A 244 15.28 15.42 -6.65
N ALA A 245 14.31 14.65 -6.16
CA ALA A 245 14.38 13.18 -6.09
C ALA A 245 14.28 12.49 -7.47
N GLY A 246 14.28 13.25 -8.55
CA GLY A 246 14.16 12.74 -9.92
C GLY A 246 12.71 12.38 -10.28
N ARG A 247 12.51 11.82 -11.49
CA ARG A 247 11.17 11.41 -11.92
C ARG A 247 10.63 10.33 -10.98
N SER A 248 9.37 10.48 -10.61
CA SER A 248 8.65 9.46 -9.85
C SER A 248 8.80 8.08 -10.51
N ARG A 249 9.32 7.12 -9.75
CA ARG A 249 9.54 5.74 -10.21
C ARG A 249 8.35 4.89 -9.79
N HIS A 250 7.20 5.13 -10.42
CA HIS A 250 6.03 4.26 -10.27
C HIS A 250 6.17 2.98 -11.08
N ASP A 251 5.40 1.98 -10.72
CA ASP A 251 5.22 0.76 -11.50
C ASP A 251 6.54 0.03 -11.84
N MET A 252 7.45 -0.08 -10.86
CA MET A 252 8.72 -0.77 -11.04
C MET A 252 8.57 -2.29 -10.91
N THR A 253 9.42 -3.03 -11.64
CA THR A 253 9.63 -4.46 -11.38
C THR A 253 10.42 -4.67 -10.09
N LEU A 254 10.40 -5.90 -9.54
CA LEU A 254 11.22 -6.26 -8.38
C LEU A 254 12.71 -5.95 -8.60
N GLU A 255 13.24 -6.33 -9.75
CA GLU A 255 14.67 -6.14 -10.08
C GLU A 255 15.05 -4.65 -10.02
N ARG A 256 14.20 -3.76 -10.55
CA ARG A 256 14.43 -2.31 -10.49
C ARG A 256 14.32 -1.77 -9.07
N ALA A 257 13.34 -2.27 -8.29
CA ALA A 257 13.17 -1.87 -6.90
C ALA A 257 14.40 -2.29 -6.05
N VAL A 258 14.92 -3.49 -6.27
CA VAL A 258 16.14 -4.00 -5.59
C VAL A 258 17.39 -3.23 -6.01
N GLN A 259 17.50 -2.84 -7.29
CA GLN A 259 18.67 -2.11 -7.83
C GLN A 259 18.64 -0.61 -7.53
N GLN A 260 17.55 -0.08 -7.00
CA GLN A 260 17.44 1.34 -6.67
C GLN A 260 18.48 1.71 -5.61
N LYS A 261 19.61 2.26 -6.03
CA LYS A 261 20.69 2.69 -5.14
C LYS A 261 20.28 3.92 -4.32
N GLU A 262 20.87 4.05 -3.16
CA GLU A 262 20.99 5.30 -2.44
C GLU A 262 21.96 6.18 -3.25
N GLU A 263 21.44 7.01 -4.17
CA GLU A 263 22.21 8.05 -4.86
C GLU A 263 22.19 9.33 -4.05
#